data_088da4af3cd6a655909adf4d8e6c1061
#
_entry.id   088da4af3cd6a655909adf4d8e6c1061
#
_cell.length_a   1.000
_cell.length_b   1.000
_cell.length_c   1.000
_cell.angle_alpha   90.00
_cell.angle_beta   90.00
_cell.angle_gamma   90.00
#
_symmetry.space_group_name_H-M   'P 1'
#
loop_
_entity.id
_entity.type
_entity.pdbx_description
1 polymer ?
#
loop_
_entity_poly.entity_id
_entity_poly.type
_entity_poly.pdbx_seq_one_letter_code
_entity_poly.pdbx_strand_id
1 'polypeptide(L)'
;MAIITGTALESNKKFRVNFDGGNLSSDGGLLLLKEFYHKLGVNSLLRNSFHTTDSASFRIHKDYQNLLQMLYQITGAYFQDDHADSLRNDPVMNAVIGKTALASQPTLSRFHNRMDEQSLQQLEEIQRILRRRVYSVKKPEHVLFDLDSTLLAAYGAQEGEAFNYHYQAHGYHPLLCFDGMTGDLLKVELRPGTQYCSKGAAAFMLPLLEEYQREYPQTALFARGDSGFATDELYSLFETNGTSYVIRLKENPVLRRLAQALDSELSYLTRNDMVSYAVVYGEFLYKADSWAYPRRVVCKIEKPCGQMLHMNTFVVTNMESSPEDLIRFYCKRGKMENFIKECKSGFDMSYVSSSS
;
A
#
# COMPACT_ATOMS: atom_id res chain seq x y z
N MET A 1 26.07 14.39 22.70
CA MET A 1 24.98 13.39 22.82
C MET A 1 24.16 13.72 24.06
N ALA A 2 22.90 14.13 23.90
CA ALA A 2 22.03 14.33 25.04
C ALA A 2 21.69 12.93 25.62
N ILE A 3 22.03 12.70 26.88
CA ILE A 3 21.61 11.50 27.60
C ILE A 3 20.09 11.61 27.75
N ILE A 4 19.36 10.75 27.08
CA ILE A 4 17.90 10.63 27.22
C ILE A 4 17.67 10.00 28.61
N THR A 5 17.52 10.85 29.61
CA THR A 5 17.02 10.43 30.93
C THR A 5 15.57 9.98 30.78
N GLY A 6 15.25 8.80 31.31
CA GLY A 6 14.00 8.08 31.09
C GLY A 6 12.74 8.94 30.92
N THR A 7 12.00 8.69 29.88
CA THR A 7 10.75 9.39 29.55
C THR A 7 9.57 8.68 30.19
N ALA A 8 8.78 9.39 31.00
CA ALA A 8 7.51 8.88 31.52
C ALA A 8 6.46 8.91 30.41
N LEU A 9 5.64 7.84 30.31
CA LEU A 9 4.54 7.79 29.35
C LEU A 9 3.41 8.76 29.74
N GLU A 10 2.89 9.52 28.81
CA GLU A 10 1.72 10.40 29.03
C GLU A 10 0.46 9.56 29.30
N SER A 11 0.33 8.43 28.60
CA SER A 11 -0.77 7.48 28.73
C SER A 11 -0.80 6.78 30.11
N ASN A 12 0.37 6.63 30.76
CA ASN A 12 0.47 6.10 32.12
C ASN A 12 1.81 6.48 32.76
N LYS A 13 1.81 7.49 33.62
CA LYS A 13 3.00 8.05 34.29
C LYS A 13 3.75 7.08 35.21
N LYS A 14 3.18 5.90 35.52
CA LYS A 14 3.86 4.84 36.27
C LYS A 14 4.92 4.12 35.44
N PHE A 15 4.81 4.16 34.09
CA PHE A 15 5.80 3.58 33.21
C PHE A 15 6.84 4.63 32.79
N ARG A 16 8.09 4.24 32.87
CA ARG A 16 9.22 5.02 32.35
C ARG A 16 10.03 4.16 31.41
N VAL A 17 10.37 4.72 30.26
CA VAL A 17 11.29 4.11 29.29
C VAL A 17 12.63 4.79 29.46
N ASN A 18 13.70 4.02 29.67
CA ASN A 18 15.06 4.51 29.71
C ASN A 18 15.97 3.61 28.86
N PHE A 19 17.20 4.04 28.67
CA PHE A 19 18.19 3.34 27.86
C PHE A 19 19.51 3.20 28.64
N ASP A 20 19.41 3.04 29.95
CA ASP A 20 20.58 2.97 30.88
C ASP A 20 21.06 1.53 31.16
N GLY A 21 20.42 0.53 30.54
CA GLY A 21 20.78 -0.88 30.69
C GLY A 21 20.23 -1.53 31.96
N GLY A 22 19.19 -0.93 32.59
CA GLY A 22 18.50 -1.53 33.75
C GLY A 22 17.65 -2.74 33.37
N ASN A 23 16.36 -2.75 33.71
CA ASN A 23 15.44 -3.84 33.30
C ASN A 23 15.23 -3.85 31.81
N LEU A 24 15.75 -4.85 31.11
CA LEU A 24 15.65 -4.96 29.64
C LEU A 24 14.41 -5.77 29.25
N SER A 25 13.77 -5.33 28.15
CA SER A 25 12.71 -6.07 27.46
C SER A 25 12.95 -5.99 25.97
N SER A 26 12.78 -7.10 25.23
CA SER A 26 12.79 -7.14 23.78
C SER A 26 11.66 -6.27 23.19
N ASP A 27 10.54 -6.14 23.91
CA ASP A 27 9.31 -5.49 23.46
C ASP A 27 9.12 -4.08 24.02
N GLY A 28 10.13 -3.54 24.71
CA GLY A 28 10.08 -2.19 25.30
C GLY A 28 9.71 -1.08 24.30
N GLY A 29 10.05 -1.25 23.03
CA GLY A 29 9.66 -0.33 21.95
C GLY A 29 8.14 -0.18 21.76
N LEU A 30 7.34 -1.19 22.08
CA LEU A 30 5.88 -1.12 22.01
C LEU A 30 5.28 -0.07 22.96
N LEU A 31 5.99 0.29 24.03
CA LEU A 31 5.57 1.38 24.93
C LEU A 31 5.61 2.73 24.21
N LEU A 32 6.55 2.98 23.30
CA LEU A 32 6.61 4.20 22.49
C LEU A 32 5.47 4.21 21.46
N LEU A 33 5.17 3.06 20.85
CA LEU A 33 4.01 2.91 19.98
C LEU A 33 2.69 3.18 20.73
N LYS A 34 2.58 2.73 22.00
CA LYS A 34 1.43 3.05 22.84
C LYS A 34 1.25 4.56 23.03
N GLU A 35 2.33 5.32 23.21
CA GLU A 35 2.25 6.78 23.33
C GLU A 35 1.76 7.41 22.01
N PHE A 36 2.25 6.95 20.88
CA PHE A 36 1.78 7.37 19.57
C PHE A 36 0.29 7.07 19.39
N TYR A 37 -0.15 5.85 19.71
CA TYR A 37 -1.56 5.48 19.68
C TYR A 37 -2.42 6.31 20.64
N HIS A 38 -1.88 6.67 21.80
CA HIS A 38 -2.55 7.57 22.76
C HIS A 38 -2.76 8.95 22.16
N LYS A 39 -1.72 9.54 21.56
CA LYS A 39 -1.79 10.86 20.89
C LYS A 39 -2.76 10.87 19.72
N LEU A 40 -2.80 9.81 18.94
CA LEU A 40 -3.78 9.63 17.86
C LEU A 40 -5.17 9.25 18.35
N GLY A 41 -5.35 8.93 19.65
CA GLY A 41 -6.63 8.50 20.20
C GLY A 41 -7.13 7.16 19.66
N VAL A 42 -6.21 6.24 19.28
CA VAL A 42 -6.54 4.95 18.69
C VAL A 42 -7.44 4.12 19.58
N ASN A 43 -7.13 4.00 20.88
CA ASN A 43 -7.92 3.19 21.81
C ASN A 43 -9.39 3.63 21.91
N SER A 44 -9.65 4.94 21.97
CA SER A 44 -11.02 5.47 22.00
C SER A 44 -11.73 5.25 20.68
N LEU A 45 -11.03 5.41 19.57
CA LEU A 45 -11.56 5.18 18.24
C LEU A 45 -11.96 3.70 18.05
N LEU A 46 -11.06 2.76 18.34
CA LEU A 46 -11.38 1.34 18.23
C LEU A 46 -12.55 0.93 19.13
N ARG A 47 -12.59 1.45 20.37
CA ARG A 47 -13.67 1.16 21.33
C ARG A 47 -15.04 1.60 20.83
N ASN A 48 -15.09 2.74 20.14
CA ASN A 48 -16.36 3.34 19.71
C ASN A 48 -16.78 2.89 18.31
N SER A 49 -15.85 2.47 17.48
CA SER A 49 -16.10 2.24 16.04
C SER A 49 -15.92 0.78 15.60
N PHE A 50 -15.38 -0.10 16.46
CA PHE A 50 -15.15 -1.50 16.06
C PHE A 50 -15.92 -2.49 16.92
N HIS A 51 -16.85 -3.20 16.30
CA HIS A 51 -17.70 -4.21 16.93
C HIS A 51 -17.94 -5.36 15.95
N THR A 52 -17.87 -6.60 16.45
CA THR A 52 -18.27 -7.79 15.67
C THR A 52 -19.75 -8.09 15.89
N THR A 53 -20.37 -8.73 14.92
CA THR A 53 -21.77 -9.18 15.00
C THR A 53 -21.88 -10.40 15.89
N ASP A 54 -22.23 -10.22 17.16
CA ASP A 54 -22.38 -11.32 18.12
C ASP A 54 -23.38 -10.96 19.21
N SER A 55 -24.22 -11.91 19.58
CA SER A 55 -25.24 -11.80 20.61
C SER A 55 -24.74 -11.96 22.06
N ALA A 56 -23.44 -12.24 22.27
CA ALA A 56 -22.91 -12.44 23.62
C ALA A 56 -22.92 -11.12 24.42
N SER A 57 -23.67 -11.12 25.52
CA SER A 57 -23.82 -9.96 26.41
C SER A 57 -22.59 -9.69 27.28
N PHE A 58 -21.71 -10.67 27.47
CA PHE A 58 -20.51 -10.56 28.31
C PHE A 58 -19.29 -11.20 27.66
N ARG A 59 -18.16 -10.45 27.66
CA ARG A 59 -16.86 -10.95 27.24
C ARG A 59 -15.75 -10.35 28.13
N ILE A 60 -14.83 -11.21 28.53
CA ILE A 60 -13.61 -10.81 29.27
C ILE A 60 -12.71 -9.96 28.36
N HIS A 61 -12.59 -10.35 27.08
CA HIS A 61 -11.84 -9.65 26.05
C HIS A 61 -12.81 -9.04 25.02
N LYS A 62 -12.95 -7.71 25.06
CA LYS A 62 -13.81 -6.97 24.13
C LYS A 62 -13.19 -6.95 22.73
N ASP A 63 -14.01 -6.79 21.69
CA ASP A 63 -13.55 -6.82 20.30
C ASP A 63 -12.43 -5.82 20.03
N TYR A 64 -12.57 -4.55 20.46
CA TYR A 64 -11.51 -3.56 20.30
C TYR A 64 -10.21 -3.94 21.01
N GLN A 65 -10.26 -4.71 22.12
CA GLN A 65 -9.06 -5.16 22.82
C GLN A 65 -8.36 -6.31 22.09
N ASN A 66 -9.15 -7.20 21.48
CA ASN A 66 -8.61 -8.26 20.62
C ASN A 66 -7.93 -7.66 19.39
N LEU A 67 -8.59 -6.70 18.72
CA LEU A 67 -8.01 -5.99 17.59
C LEU A 67 -6.73 -5.24 17.99
N LEU A 68 -6.73 -4.54 19.12
CA LEU A 68 -5.56 -3.84 19.64
C LEU A 68 -4.41 -4.80 19.96
N GLN A 69 -4.71 -5.97 20.56
CA GLN A 69 -3.72 -7.02 20.81
C GLN A 69 -3.08 -7.50 19.50
N MET A 70 -3.87 -7.76 18.46
CA MET A 70 -3.36 -8.16 17.16
C MET A 70 -2.46 -7.09 16.55
N LEU A 71 -2.83 -5.81 16.61
CA LEU A 71 -2.01 -4.71 16.13
C LEU A 71 -0.65 -4.66 16.84
N TYR A 72 -0.60 -4.84 18.15
CA TYR A 72 0.67 -4.90 18.91
C TYR A 72 1.46 -6.16 18.59
N GLN A 73 0.81 -7.32 18.43
CA GLN A 73 1.47 -8.57 18.03
C GLN A 73 2.13 -8.43 16.65
N ILE A 74 1.39 -7.96 15.65
CA ILE A 74 1.93 -7.74 14.30
C ILE A 74 3.10 -6.74 14.33
N THR A 75 2.98 -5.65 15.06
CA THR A 75 4.07 -4.65 15.17
C THR A 75 5.28 -5.17 15.94
N GLY A 76 5.06 -6.08 16.88
CA GLY A 76 6.12 -6.79 17.61
C GLY A 76 6.72 -7.96 16.85
N ALA A 77 6.31 -8.20 15.59
CA ALA A 77 6.69 -9.34 14.75
C ALA A 77 6.26 -10.71 15.31
N TYR A 78 5.15 -10.75 16.02
CA TYR A 78 4.49 -11.97 16.51
C TYR A 78 3.35 -12.35 15.58
N PHE A 79 3.66 -12.91 14.42
CA PHE A 79 2.70 -13.13 13.33
C PHE A 79 1.85 -14.40 13.47
N GLN A 80 2.34 -15.38 14.24
CA GLN A 80 1.63 -16.65 14.42
C GLN A 80 0.61 -16.54 15.54
N ASP A 81 -0.55 -17.15 15.36
CA ASP A 81 -1.64 -17.16 16.36
C ASP A 81 -1.19 -17.73 17.72
N ASP A 82 -0.30 -18.74 17.72
CA ASP A 82 0.23 -19.38 18.92
C ASP A 82 1.04 -18.42 19.82
N HIS A 83 1.59 -17.36 19.25
CA HIS A 83 2.26 -16.33 20.05
C HIS A 83 1.34 -15.66 21.09
N ALA A 84 0.02 -15.63 20.84
CA ALA A 84 -0.94 -15.08 21.80
C ALA A 84 -0.88 -15.79 23.16
N ASP A 85 -0.64 -17.09 23.17
CA ASP A 85 -0.54 -17.87 24.43
C ASP A 85 0.78 -17.63 25.14
N SER A 86 1.90 -17.54 24.41
CA SER A 86 3.22 -17.24 24.97
C SER A 86 3.30 -15.82 25.55
N LEU A 87 2.65 -14.84 24.89
CA LEU A 87 2.63 -13.44 25.32
C LEU A 87 1.58 -13.14 26.39
N ARG A 88 0.73 -14.10 26.76
CA ARG A 88 -0.45 -13.88 27.60
C ARG A 88 -0.14 -13.18 28.92
N ASN A 89 1.00 -13.48 29.52
CA ASN A 89 1.43 -12.92 30.79
C ASN A 89 2.66 -12.01 30.66
N ASP A 90 3.05 -11.65 29.41
CA ASP A 90 4.16 -10.73 29.20
C ASP A 90 3.85 -9.36 29.79
N PRO A 91 4.75 -8.80 30.62
CA PRO A 91 4.47 -7.54 31.32
C PRO A 91 4.37 -6.34 30.40
N VAL A 92 5.14 -6.29 29.29
CA VAL A 92 5.09 -5.19 28.34
C VAL A 92 3.82 -5.25 27.52
N MET A 93 3.47 -6.43 26.98
CA MET A 93 2.24 -6.64 26.24
C MET A 93 1.00 -6.35 27.13
N ASN A 94 1.00 -6.79 28.36
CA ASN A 94 -0.07 -6.47 29.30
C ASN A 94 -0.16 -4.96 29.58
N ALA A 95 0.98 -4.28 29.71
CA ALA A 95 1.04 -2.84 29.94
C ALA A 95 0.51 -2.05 28.74
N VAL A 96 0.86 -2.42 27.49
CA VAL A 96 0.42 -1.68 26.29
C VAL A 96 -1.09 -1.81 26.08
N ILE A 97 -1.68 -2.97 26.38
CA ILE A 97 -3.13 -3.21 26.24
C ILE A 97 -3.89 -2.73 27.48
N GLY A 98 -3.24 -2.64 28.63
CA GLY A 98 -3.84 -2.23 29.91
C GLY A 98 -4.66 -3.35 30.56
N LYS A 99 -4.18 -4.59 30.46
CA LYS A 99 -4.79 -5.79 31.05
C LYS A 99 -3.79 -6.61 31.85
N THR A 100 -4.29 -7.44 32.75
CA THR A 100 -3.49 -8.39 33.54
C THR A 100 -3.19 -9.70 32.80
N ALA A 101 -4.02 -10.03 31.82
CA ALA A 101 -3.80 -11.16 30.91
C ALA A 101 -4.42 -10.88 29.55
N LEU A 102 -3.74 -11.31 28.51
CA LEU A 102 -4.17 -11.15 27.10
C LEU A 102 -5.16 -12.26 26.70
N ALA A 103 -5.83 -12.05 25.58
CA ALA A 103 -6.61 -13.08 24.92
C ALA A 103 -5.71 -14.22 24.46
N SER A 104 -6.15 -15.46 24.69
CA SER A 104 -5.47 -16.66 24.21
C SER A 104 -5.72 -16.88 22.72
N GLN A 105 -4.91 -17.74 22.07
CA GLN A 105 -5.08 -18.13 20.68
C GLN A 105 -6.52 -18.56 20.35
N PRO A 106 -7.19 -19.47 21.10
CA PRO A 106 -8.57 -19.83 20.80
C PRO A 106 -9.57 -18.65 20.93
N THR A 107 -9.23 -17.63 21.72
CA THR A 107 -10.07 -16.43 21.85
C THR A 107 -9.92 -15.55 20.62
N LEU A 108 -8.69 -15.37 20.11
CA LEU A 108 -8.45 -14.63 18.86
C LEU A 108 -9.05 -15.37 17.65
N SER A 109 -8.91 -16.69 17.56
CA SER A 109 -9.53 -17.50 16.51
C SER A 109 -11.06 -17.31 16.49
N ARG A 110 -11.74 -17.39 17.63
CA ARG A 110 -13.17 -17.09 17.72
C ARG A 110 -13.51 -15.63 17.38
N PHE A 111 -12.60 -14.71 17.63
CA PHE A 111 -12.76 -13.30 17.24
C PHE A 111 -12.68 -13.13 15.73
N HIS A 112 -11.73 -13.76 15.04
CA HIS A 112 -11.65 -13.78 13.57
C HIS A 112 -12.94 -14.35 12.95
N ASN A 113 -13.43 -15.46 13.47
CA ASN A 113 -14.67 -16.11 12.96
C ASN A 113 -15.94 -15.26 13.14
N ARG A 114 -15.90 -14.17 13.89
CA ARG A 114 -17.01 -13.22 14.04
C ARG A 114 -16.90 -12.00 13.13
N MET A 115 -15.75 -11.83 12.48
CA MET A 115 -15.59 -10.73 11.52
C MET A 115 -16.41 -11.00 10.27
N ASP A 116 -17.04 -9.97 9.78
CA ASP A 116 -17.90 -9.97 8.61
C ASP A 116 -17.64 -8.74 7.75
N GLU A 117 -18.40 -8.53 6.69
CA GLU A 117 -18.32 -7.39 5.80
C GLU A 117 -18.47 -6.06 6.56
N GLN A 118 -19.32 -6.00 7.58
CA GLN A 118 -19.47 -4.82 8.41
C GLN A 118 -18.19 -4.50 9.20
N SER A 119 -17.52 -5.53 9.69
CA SER A 119 -16.23 -5.39 10.38
C SER A 119 -15.15 -4.81 9.46
N LEU A 120 -15.11 -5.24 8.18
CA LEU A 120 -14.20 -4.68 7.17
C LEU A 120 -14.50 -3.20 6.89
N GLN A 121 -15.76 -2.83 6.70
CA GLN A 121 -16.15 -1.44 6.51
C GLN A 121 -15.79 -0.55 7.71
N GLN A 122 -15.91 -1.08 8.94
CA GLN A 122 -15.46 -0.37 10.14
C GLN A 122 -13.95 -0.17 10.16
N LEU A 123 -13.16 -1.15 9.74
CA LEU A 123 -11.70 -1.03 9.63
C LEU A 123 -11.29 0.03 8.60
N GLU A 124 -11.95 0.07 7.44
CA GLU A 124 -11.73 1.11 6.44
C GLU A 124 -12.04 2.51 6.98
N GLU A 125 -13.17 2.67 7.68
CA GLU A 125 -13.53 3.95 8.29
C GLU A 125 -12.55 4.36 9.41
N ILE A 126 -12.10 3.42 10.24
CA ILE A 126 -11.07 3.65 11.26
C ILE A 126 -9.77 4.15 10.61
N GLN A 127 -9.32 3.50 9.53
CA GLN A 127 -8.15 3.93 8.78
C GLN A 127 -8.32 5.35 8.24
N ARG A 128 -9.49 5.67 7.68
CA ARG A 128 -9.82 6.99 7.17
C ARG A 128 -9.80 8.06 8.28
N ILE A 129 -10.38 7.78 9.45
CA ILE A 129 -10.37 8.69 10.60
C ILE A 129 -8.93 8.91 11.10
N LEU A 130 -8.11 7.88 11.18
CA LEU A 130 -6.71 8.01 11.59
C LEU A 130 -5.93 8.88 10.60
N ARG A 131 -6.11 8.70 9.30
CA ARG A 131 -5.51 9.55 8.25
C ARG A 131 -5.95 11.01 8.40
N ARG A 132 -7.25 11.28 8.62
CA ARG A 132 -7.75 12.64 8.89
C ARG A 132 -7.08 13.28 10.12
N ARG A 133 -6.83 12.51 11.19
CA ARG A 133 -6.12 13.01 12.37
C ARG A 133 -4.67 13.39 12.04
N VAL A 134 -3.98 12.58 11.25
CA VAL A 134 -2.63 12.91 10.77
C VAL A 134 -2.67 14.18 9.91
N TYR A 135 -3.59 14.26 8.96
CA TYR A 135 -3.75 15.41 8.07
C TYR A 135 -4.22 16.68 8.78
N SER A 136 -4.85 16.58 9.98
CA SER A 136 -5.16 17.75 10.80
C SER A 136 -3.91 18.44 11.36
N VAL A 137 -2.79 17.69 11.50
CA VAL A 137 -1.50 18.25 11.92
C VAL A 137 -0.78 18.89 10.73
N LYS A 138 -0.79 18.22 9.57
CA LYS A 138 -0.20 18.73 8.33
C LYS A 138 -1.01 18.21 7.15
N LYS A 139 -1.74 19.11 6.50
CA LYS A 139 -2.48 18.78 5.28
C LYS A 139 -1.48 18.45 4.15
N PRO A 140 -1.75 17.42 3.33
CA PRO A 140 -0.92 17.14 2.16
C PRO A 140 -1.15 18.21 1.08
N GLU A 141 -0.06 18.70 0.49
CA GLU A 141 -0.11 19.58 -0.69
C GLU A 141 -0.42 18.76 -1.94
N HIS A 142 0.06 17.53 -1.99
CA HIS A 142 -0.19 16.56 -3.06
C HIS A 142 -0.28 15.15 -2.49
N VAL A 143 -1.07 14.33 -3.14
CA VAL A 143 -1.20 12.89 -2.87
C VAL A 143 -0.94 12.15 -4.17
N LEU A 144 -0.15 11.08 -4.10
CA LEU A 144 0.21 10.26 -5.22
C LEU A 144 -0.37 8.86 -5.05
N PHE A 145 -1.43 8.57 -5.76
CA PHE A 145 -2.04 7.25 -5.80
C PHE A 145 -1.16 6.29 -6.61
N ASP A 146 -0.38 5.47 -5.95
CA ASP A 146 0.38 4.38 -6.56
C ASP A 146 -0.46 3.11 -6.55
N LEU A 147 -0.88 2.66 -7.73
CA LEU A 147 -1.67 1.44 -7.94
C LEU A 147 -0.77 0.26 -8.24
N ASP A 148 -1.02 -0.83 -7.55
CA ASP A 148 -0.39 -2.13 -7.82
C ASP A 148 -1.25 -3.30 -7.37
N SER A 149 -0.86 -4.48 -7.78
CA SER A 149 -1.45 -5.74 -7.34
C SER A 149 -0.33 -6.74 -7.06
N THR A 150 -0.59 -7.67 -6.17
CA THR A 150 0.41 -8.67 -5.80
C THR A 150 -0.25 -10.02 -5.55
N LEU A 151 0.51 -11.10 -5.58
CA LEU A 151 0.00 -12.40 -5.17
C LEU A 151 0.11 -12.55 -3.64
N LEU A 152 -0.98 -12.98 -3.01
CA LEU A 152 -0.98 -13.58 -1.67
C LEU A 152 -1.21 -15.08 -1.84
N ALA A 153 -0.17 -15.88 -1.61
CA ALA A 153 -0.25 -17.32 -1.79
C ALA A 153 -1.22 -17.94 -0.78
N ALA A 154 -2.09 -18.82 -1.25
CA ALA A 154 -2.98 -19.60 -0.41
C ALA A 154 -2.56 -21.08 -0.43
N TYR A 155 -2.69 -21.72 0.71
CA TYR A 155 -2.40 -23.14 0.88
C TYR A 155 -3.67 -23.86 1.27
N GLY A 156 -4.07 -24.85 0.47
CA GLY A 156 -5.35 -25.54 0.63
C GLY A 156 -6.51 -24.86 -0.11
N ALA A 157 -7.70 -25.40 0.02
CA ALA A 157 -8.92 -24.91 -0.64
C ALA A 157 -9.55 -23.80 0.23
N GLN A 158 -9.18 -22.57 -0.01
CA GLN A 158 -9.74 -21.40 0.68
C GLN A 158 -10.83 -20.76 -0.18
N GLU A 159 -11.85 -20.19 0.46
CA GLU A 159 -12.94 -19.52 -0.23
C GLU A 159 -12.42 -18.35 -1.10
N GLY A 160 -12.75 -18.38 -2.40
CA GLY A 160 -12.35 -17.33 -3.34
C GLY A 160 -10.89 -17.40 -3.80
N GLU A 161 -10.07 -18.36 -3.32
CA GLU A 161 -8.74 -18.56 -3.89
C GLU A 161 -8.84 -19.06 -5.34
N ALA A 162 -7.84 -18.75 -6.16
CA ALA A 162 -7.79 -19.23 -7.52
C ALA A 162 -6.35 -19.22 -8.08
N PHE A 163 -6.12 -20.00 -9.13
CA PHE A 163 -4.82 -20.07 -9.78
C PHE A 163 -4.52 -18.79 -10.57
N ASN A 164 -3.40 -18.15 -10.23
CA ASN A 164 -2.90 -16.98 -10.94
C ASN A 164 -1.88 -17.38 -11.99
N TYR A 165 -2.22 -17.18 -13.27
CA TYR A 165 -1.37 -17.55 -14.40
C TYR A 165 -0.09 -16.72 -14.52
N HIS A 166 -0.07 -15.49 -14.02
CA HIS A 166 1.11 -14.64 -14.05
C HIS A 166 2.17 -15.12 -13.04
N TYR A 167 1.72 -15.47 -11.84
CA TYR A 167 2.59 -15.94 -10.76
C TYR A 167 2.76 -17.47 -10.71
N GLN A 168 2.01 -18.21 -11.52
CA GLN A 168 1.99 -19.68 -11.54
C GLN A 168 1.73 -20.30 -10.16
N ALA A 169 0.81 -19.70 -9.39
CA ALA A 169 0.50 -20.13 -8.03
C ALA A 169 -0.98 -19.90 -7.68
N HIS A 170 -1.48 -20.69 -6.74
CA HIS A 170 -2.79 -20.50 -6.14
C HIS A 170 -2.77 -19.38 -5.10
N GLY A 171 -3.85 -18.59 -5.02
CA GLY A 171 -3.99 -17.54 -4.01
C GLY A 171 -4.96 -16.46 -4.40
N TYR A 172 -4.75 -15.29 -3.80
CA TYR A 172 -5.51 -14.07 -4.04
C TYR A 172 -4.65 -13.06 -4.78
N HIS A 173 -5.29 -12.17 -5.53
CA HIS A 173 -4.62 -11.09 -6.26
C HIS A 173 -5.19 -9.72 -5.85
N PRO A 174 -4.88 -9.26 -4.59
CA PRO A 174 -5.41 -8.01 -4.09
C PRO A 174 -4.98 -6.82 -4.93
N LEU A 175 -5.88 -5.83 -5.01
CA LEU A 175 -5.58 -4.51 -5.53
C LEU A 175 -5.21 -3.59 -4.37
N LEU A 176 -4.12 -2.85 -4.53
CA LEU A 176 -3.54 -1.98 -3.51
C LEU A 176 -3.40 -0.57 -4.06
N CYS A 177 -3.69 0.43 -3.23
CA CYS A 177 -3.38 1.82 -3.49
C CYS A 177 -2.61 2.39 -2.30
N PHE A 178 -1.37 2.81 -2.54
CA PHE A 178 -0.56 3.52 -1.55
C PHE A 178 -0.44 4.99 -1.91
N ASP A 179 -0.21 5.84 -0.91
CA ASP A 179 0.35 7.15 -1.17
C ASP A 179 1.86 6.99 -1.45
N GLY A 180 2.25 7.19 -2.70
CA GLY A 180 3.65 7.07 -3.14
C GLY A 180 4.59 8.12 -2.53
N MET A 181 4.07 9.12 -1.83
CA MET A 181 4.85 10.14 -1.11
C MET A 181 5.19 9.68 0.31
N THR A 182 4.23 9.11 1.03
CA THR A 182 4.34 8.75 2.45
C THR A 182 4.51 7.25 2.69
N GLY A 183 4.03 6.42 1.77
CA GLY A 183 3.95 4.97 1.93
C GLY A 183 2.69 4.49 2.65
N ASP A 184 1.76 5.39 2.95
CA ASP A 184 0.50 5.02 3.61
C ASP A 184 -0.36 4.14 2.69
N LEU A 185 -0.85 3.01 3.18
CA LEU A 185 -1.85 2.21 2.49
C LEU A 185 -3.19 2.95 2.53
N LEU A 186 -3.63 3.44 1.38
CA LEU A 186 -4.87 4.22 1.25
C LEU A 186 -6.09 3.33 1.10
N LYS A 187 -5.97 2.27 0.32
CA LYS A 187 -7.06 1.31 0.08
C LYS A 187 -6.50 -0.06 -0.33
N VAL A 188 -7.20 -1.10 0.05
CA VAL A 188 -6.93 -2.48 -0.35
C VAL A 188 -8.25 -3.21 -0.63
N GLU A 189 -8.24 -4.08 -1.64
CA GLU A 189 -9.36 -4.96 -1.98
C GLU A 189 -8.82 -6.37 -2.23
N LEU A 190 -9.28 -7.34 -1.45
CA LEU A 190 -8.96 -8.74 -1.67
C LEU A 190 -9.74 -9.26 -2.87
N ARG A 191 -9.07 -9.88 -3.83
CA ARG A 191 -9.68 -10.37 -5.07
C ARG A 191 -9.20 -11.79 -5.38
N PRO A 192 -10.01 -12.61 -6.09
CA PRO A 192 -9.58 -13.92 -6.56
C PRO A 192 -8.29 -13.87 -7.37
N GLY A 193 -7.48 -14.92 -7.30
CA GLY A 193 -6.20 -15.02 -8.01
C GLY A 193 -6.30 -14.85 -9.52
N THR A 194 -7.42 -15.23 -10.13
CA THR A 194 -7.69 -15.07 -11.57
C THR A 194 -7.99 -13.62 -12.00
N GLN A 195 -8.19 -12.71 -11.05
CA GLN A 195 -8.56 -11.33 -11.37
C GLN A 195 -7.41 -10.58 -12.02
N TYR A 196 -7.63 -9.99 -13.20
CA TYR A 196 -6.63 -9.15 -13.85
C TYR A 196 -6.47 -7.79 -13.13
N CYS A 197 -5.27 -7.19 -13.17
CA CYS A 197 -4.94 -5.96 -12.43
C CYS A 197 -5.95 -4.84 -12.61
N SER A 198 -6.32 -4.51 -13.87
CA SER A 198 -7.21 -3.39 -14.18
C SER A 198 -8.70 -3.68 -13.95
N LYS A 199 -9.10 -4.95 -13.81
CA LYS A 199 -10.52 -5.27 -13.65
C LYS A 199 -11.04 -4.67 -12.34
N GLY A 200 -12.03 -3.78 -12.42
CA GLY A 200 -12.61 -3.08 -11.28
C GLY A 200 -11.74 -1.94 -10.73
N ALA A 201 -10.58 -1.63 -11.33
CA ALA A 201 -9.68 -0.59 -10.80
C ALA A 201 -10.33 0.81 -10.79
N ALA A 202 -11.17 1.13 -11.77
CA ALA A 202 -11.90 2.40 -11.77
C ALA A 202 -12.93 2.48 -10.63
N ALA A 203 -13.72 1.43 -10.42
CA ALA A 203 -14.67 1.35 -9.30
C ALA A 203 -13.96 1.36 -7.93
N PHE A 204 -12.78 0.75 -7.84
CA PHE A 204 -11.93 0.78 -6.66
C PHE A 204 -11.43 2.20 -6.35
N MET A 205 -11.01 2.95 -7.37
CA MET A 205 -10.44 4.30 -7.21
C MET A 205 -11.47 5.39 -7.01
N LEU A 206 -12.66 5.29 -7.62
CA LEU A 206 -13.67 6.34 -7.60
C LEU A 206 -13.99 6.87 -6.19
N PRO A 207 -14.33 6.02 -5.18
CA PRO A 207 -14.65 6.52 -3.83
C PRO A 207 -13.48 7.25 -3.16
N LEU A 208 -12.24 6.82 -3.46
CA LEU A 208 -11.05 7.45 -2.93
C LEU A 208 -10.83 8.84 -3.53
N LEU A 209 -11.00 8.99 -4.84
CA LEU A 209 -10.91 10.28 -5.53
C LEU A 209 -11.99 11.26 -5.03
N GLU A 210 -13.23 10.80 -4.92
CA GLU A 210 -14.34 11.60 -4.39
C GLU A 210 -14.10 12.05 -2.93
N GLU A 211 -13.52 11.17 -2.09
CA GLU A 211 -13.14 11.52 -0.73
C GLU A 211 -12.13 12.68 -0.73
N TYR A 212 -11.05 12.56 -1.50
CA TYR A 212 -10.01 13.59 -1.54
C TYR A 212 -10.50 14.91 -2.12
N GLN A 213 -11.31 14.88 -3.17
CA GLN A 213 -11.92 16.09 -3.75
C GLN A 213 -12.84 16.81 -2.76
N ARG A 214 -13.63 16.05 -2.01
CA ARG A 214 -14.57 16.61 -1.03
C ARG A 214 -13.84 17.16 0.21
N GLU A 215 -12.87 16.42 0.75
CA GLU A 215 -12.26 16.73 2.04
C GLU A 215 -10.99 17.58 1.90
N TYR A 216 -10.30 17.48 0.78
CA TYR A 216 -9.02 18.15 0.53
C TYR A 216 -8.98 18.81 -0.86
N PRO A 217 -9.92 19.75 -1.17
CA PRO A 217 -10.07 20.31 -2.52
C PRO A 217 -8.86 21.13 -3.01
N GLN A 218 -7.93 21.48 -2.13
CA GLN A 218 -6.69 22.19 -2.47
C GLN A 218 -5.50 21.24 -2.69
N THR A 219 -5.67 19.95 -2.43
CA THR A 219 -4.61 18.95 -2.60
C THR A 219 -4.53 18.52 -4.07
N ALA A 220 -3.35 18.63 -4.67
CA ALA A 220 -3.13 18.15 -6.02
C ALA A 220 -3.08 16.60 -6.04
N LEU A 221 -3.87 15.99 -6.92
CA LEU A 221 -3.98 14.53 -7.03
C LEU A 221 -3.18 14.01 -8.21
N PHE A 222 -2.35 13.02 -7.95
CA PHE A 222 -1.55 12.32 -8.95
C PHE A 222 -1.80 10.82 -8.87
N ALA A 223 -1.68 10.10 -10.00
CA ALA A 223 -1.80 8.66 -10.05
C ALA A 223 -0.67 8.03 -10.88
N ARG A 224 -0.16 6.88 -10.43
CA ARG A 224 0.76 6.04 -11.18
C ARG A 224 0.30 4.59 -11.17
N GLY A 225 0.62 3.88 -12.24
CA GLY A 225 0.35 2.45 -12.36
C GLY A 225 1.27 1.80 -13.39
N ASP A 226 1.40 0.49 -13.31
CA ASP A 226 2.10 -0.27 -14.34
C ASP A 226 1.21 -0.47 -15.58
N SER A 227 1.70 -1.23 -16.55
CA SER A 227 0.97 -1.48 -17.80
C SER A 227 -0.31 -2.34 -17.61
N GLY A 228 -0.47 -2.97 -16.47
CA GLY A 228 -1.68 -3.68 -16.11
C GLY A 228 -2.88 -2.75 -15.89
N PHE A 229 -2.62 -1.48 -15.56
CA PHE A 229 -3.64 -0.45 -15.34
C PHE A 229 -3.89 0.46 -16.56
N ALA A 230 -3.32 0.14 -17.71
CA ALA A 230 -3.41 0.94 -18.94
C ALA A 230 -4.77 0.75 -19.64
N THR A 231 -5.84 1.28 -19.08
CA THR A 231 -7.22 1.19 -19.60
C THR A 231 -7.86 2.55 -19.82
N ASP A 232 -8.72 2.65 -20.86
CA ASP A 232 -9.47 3.88 -21.17
C ASP A 232 -10.39 4.30 -20.01
N GLU A 233 -11.00 3.32 -19.33
CA GLU A 233 -11.88 3.55 -18.19
C GLU A 233 -11.15 4.27 -17.05
N LEU A 234 -9.93 3.81 -16.71
CA LEU A 234 -9.14 4.41 -15.63
C LEU A 234 -8.61 5.80 -16.01
N TYR A 235 -8.16 5.99 -17.25
CA TYR A 235 -7.74 7.31 -17.74
C TYR A 235 -8.89 8.32 -17.68
N SER A 236 -10.05 7.93 -18.21
CA SER A 236 -11.25 8.77 -18.22
C SER A 236 -11.71 9.12 -16.80
N LEU A 237 -11.61 8.17 -15.86
CA LEU A 237 -11.88 8.42 -14.46
C LEU A 237 -10.95 9.51 -13.90
N PHE A 238 -9.64 9.40 -14.11
CA PHE A 238 -8.67 10.39 -13.63
C PHE A 238 -8.89 11.76 -14.27
N GLU A 239 -9.11 11.81 -15.59
CA GLU A 239 -9.36 13.03 -16.34
C GLU A 239 -10.63 13.74 -15.85
N THR A 240 -11.72 13.00 -15.64
CA THR A 240 -13.00 13.53 -15.14
C THR A 240 -12.85 14.06 -13.70
N ASN A 241 -12.00 13.44 -12.90
CA ASN A 241 -11.77 13.82 -11.52
C ASN A 241 -10.56 14.76 -11.33
N GLY A 242 -10.06 15.41 -12.38
CA GLY A 242 -8.97 16.37 -12.28
C GLY A 242 -7.67 15.80 -11.69
N THR A 243 -7.45 14.48 -11.81
CA THR A 243 -6.27 13.79 -11.32
C THR A 243 -5.23 13.68 -12.44
N SER A 244 -4.03 14.13 -12.18
CA SER A 244 -2.89 13.96 -13.08
C SER A 244 -2.38 12.53 -13.02
N TYR A 245 -2.01 11.93 -14.15
CA TYR A 245 -1.54 10.55 -14.11
C TYR A 245 -0.36 10.27 -15.04
N VAL A 246 0.43 9.24 -14.68
CA VAL A 246 1.45 8.62 -15.54
C VAL A 246 1.36 7.11 -15.40
N ILE A 247 0.89 6.43 -16.45
CA ILE A 247 0.69 4.98 -16.46
C ILE A 247 1.53 4.37 -17.60
N ARG A 248 2.26 3.30 -17.28
CA ARG A 248 3.06 2.61 -18.30
C ARG A 248 2.18 1.96 -19.35
N LEU A 249 2.62 2.03 -20.61
CA LEU A 249 2.04 1.26 -21.70
C LEU A 249 2.93 0.05 -22.01
N LYS A 250 2.28 -1.08 -22.27
CA LYS A 250 2.97 -2.23 -22.83
C LYS A 250 3.38 -1.93 -24.26
N GLU A 251 4.63 -2.14 -24.56
CA GLU A 251 5.19 -1.95 -25.90
C GLU A 251 4.42 -2.78 -26.95
N ASN A 252 4.16 -2.18 -28.11
CA ASN A 252 3.52 -2.81 -29.25
C ASN A 252 4.09 -2.29 -30.58
N PRO A 253 3.82 -2.95 -31.72
CA PRO A 253 4.36 -2.53 -33.03
C PRO A 253 4.00 -1.11 -33.44
N VAL A 254 2.81 -0.61 -33.07
CA VAL A 254 2.38 0.76 -33.39
C VAL A 254 3.20 1.79 -32.63
N LEU A 255 3.39 1.58 -31.33
CA LEU A 255 4.24 2.45 -30.48
C LEU A 255 5.68 2.47 -30.98
N ARG A 256 6.25 1.30 -31.35
CA ARG A 256 7.60 1.24 -31.96
C ARG A 256 7.68 2.07 -33.24
N ARG A 257 6.70 1.95 -34.12
CA ARG A 257 6.66 2.72 -35.38
C ARG A 257 6.59 4.21 -35.12
N LEU A 258 5.78 4.66 -34.16
CA LEU A 258 5.67 6.08 -33.79
C LEU A 258 6.99 6.61 -33.18
N ALA A 259 7.72 5.78 -32.47
CA ALA A 259 9.01 6.13 -31.84
C ALA A 259 10.22 5.93 -32.79
N GLN A 260 10.02 5.48 -34.03
CA GLN A 260 11.11 5.10 -34.96
C GLN A 260 12.12 6.22 -35.21
N ALA A 261 11.66 7.48 -35.29
CA ALA A 261 12.57 8.61 -35.49
C ALA A 261 13.56 8.77 -34.33
N LEU A 262 13.09 8.59 -33.08
CA LEU A 262 13.92 8.63 -31.88
C LEU A 262 14.86 7.44 -31.79
N ASP A 263 14.41 6.26 -32.19
CA ASP A 263 15.26 5.07 -32.25
C ASP A 263 16.39 5.24 -33.27
N SER A 264 16.11 5.87 -34.40
CA SER A 264 17.11 6.21 -35.43
C SER A 264 18.11 7.28 -34.91
N GLU A 265 17.62 8.27 -34.17
CA GLU A 265 18.47 9.26 -33.52
C GLU A 265 19.42 8.60 -32.52
N LEU A 266 18.92 7.73 -31.66
CA LEU A 266 19.74 7.00 -30.69
C LEU A 266 20.77 6.11 -31.39
N SER A 267 20.37 5.42 -32.46
CA SER A 267 21.27 4.60 -33.28
C SER A 267 22.39 5.45 -33.88
N TYR A 268 22.10 6.67 -34.33
CA TYR A 268 23.10 7.61 -34.83
C TYR A 268 24.05 8.07 -33.74
N LEU A 269 23.53 8.43 -32.57
CA LEU A 269 24.33 8.87 -31.41
C LEU A 269 25.27 7.76 -30.90
N THR A 270 24.86 6.50 -31.02
CA THR A 270 25.59 5.33 -30.50
C THR A 270 26.33 4.54 -31.59
N ARG A 271 26.45 5.09 -32.80
CA ARG A 271 27.13 4.42 -33.96
C ARG A 271 28.62 4.12 -33.72
N ASN A 272 29.28 4.86 -32.84
CA ASN A 272 30.63 4.60 -32.45
C ASN A 272 30.63 3.89 -31.09
N ASP A 273 31.35 2.77 -30.97
CA ASP A 273 31.43 1.95 -29.76
C ASP A 273 31.99 2.67 -28.51
N MET A 274 32.37 3.95 -28.66
CA MET A 274 32.83 4.82 -27.58
C MET A 274 31.72 5.26 -26.62
N VAL A 275 30.44 5.12 -27.00
CA VAL A 275 29.29 5.52 -26.17
C VAL A 275 28.74 4.29 -25.47
N SER A 276 29.01 4.19 -24.17
CA SER A 276 28.57 3.06 -23.34
C SER A 276 27.10 3.14 -22.95
N TYR A 277 26.52 4.34 -22.85
CA TYR A 277 25.12 4.60 -22.52
C TYR A 277 24.63 5.84 -23.23
N ALA A 278 23.45 5.76 -23.83
CA ALA A 278 22.76 6.93 -24.37
C ALA A 278 21.23 6.78 -24.18
N VAL A 279 20.55 7.90 -24.15
CA VAL A 279 19.09 7.96 -23.98
C VAL A 279 18.52 9.14 -24.75
N VAL A 280 17.37 8.93 -25.37
CA VAL A 280 16.55 9.96 -26.01
C VAL A 280 15.13 9.91 -25.47
N TYR A 281 14.51 11.09 -25.42
CA TYR A 281 13.13 11.24 -24.97
C TYR A 281 12.29 11.88 -26.06
N GLY A 282 11.03 11.52 -26.14
CA GLY A 282 10.09 12.12 -27.06
C GLY A 282 8.66 11.87 -26.68
N GLU A 283 7.76 12.38 -27.49
CA GLU A 283 6.33 12.28 -27.26
C GLU A 283 5.55 12.28 -28.57
N PHE A 284 4.36 11.69 -28.52
CA PHE A 284 3.41 11.69 -29.62
C PHE A 284 1.99 11.45 -29.11
N LEU A 285 1.01 11.71 -29.95
CA LEU A 285 -0.37 11.30 -29.69
C LEU A 285 -0.57 9.86 -30.16
N TYR A 286 -1.15 9.05 -29.28
CA TYR A 286 -1.48 7.66 -29.58
C TYR A 286 -2.92 7.36 -29.17
N LYS A 287 -3.60 6.58 -29.99
CA LYS A 287 -4.92 6.04 -29.71
C LYS A 287 -4.89 4.51 -29.94
N ALA A 288 -5.17 3.75 -28.89
CA ALA A 288 -5.47 2.33 -29.04
C ALA A 288 -6.92 2.15 -29.55
N ASP A 289 -7.21 1.02 -30.19
CA ASP A 289 -8.55 0.75 -30.73
C ASP A 289 -9.65 0.80 -29.64
N SER A 290 -9.29 0.42 -28.41
CA SER A 290 -10.20 0.45 -27.26
C SER A 290 -10.36 1.82 -26.60
N TRP A 291 -9.62 2.84 -27.01
CA TRP A 291 -9.70 4.17 -26.41
C TRP A 291 -10.70 5.07 -27.14
N ALA A 292 -11.43 5.88 -26.38
CA ALA A 292 -12.38 6.83 -26.95
C ALA A 292 -11.67 7.91 -27.80
N TYR A 293 -10.52 8.42 -27.35
CA TYR A 293 -9.75 9.48 -28.02
C TYR A 293 -8.24 9.29 -27.84
N PRO A 294 -7.42 9.98 -28.67
CA PRO A 294 -5.97 9.90 -28.55
C PRO A 294 -5.47 10.61 -27.28
N ARG A 295 -4.45 10.05 -26.64
CA ARG A 295 -3.78 10.63 -25.48
C ARG A 295 -2.29 10.84 -25.74
N ARG A 296 -1.70 11.73 -24.98
CA ARG A 296 -0.27 11.98 -24.97
C ARG A 296 0.47 10.76 -24.47
N VAL A 297 1.39 10.26 -25.25
CA VAL A 297 2.32 9.20 -24.88
C VAL A 297 3.72 9.75 -24.91
N VAL A 298 4.41 9.61 -23.82
CA VAL A 298 5.82 9.94 -23.68
C VAL A 298 6.64 8.66 -23.78
N CYS A 299 7.75 8.73 -24.48
CA CYS A 299 8.65 7.61 -24.62
C CYS A 299 10.10 7.97 -24.20
N LYS A 300 10.78 6.99 -23.68
CA LYS A 300 12.20 6.92 -23.44
C LYS A 300 12.75 5.76 -24.24
N ILE A 301 13.78 6.02 -25.05
CA ILE A 301 14.55 4.97 -25.72
C ILE A 301 15.98 5.07 -25.21
N GLU A 302 16.51 3.97 -24.71
CA GLU A 302 17.85 3.92 -24.15
C GLU A 302 18.65 2.74 -24.71
N LYS A 303 19.95 2.96 -24.84
CA LYS A 303 20.94 1.88 -25.06
C LYS A 303 21.64 1.65 -23.73
N PRO A 304 21.31 0.56 -23.01
CA PRO A 304 22.00 0.22 -21.77
C PRO A 304 23.46 -0.17 -22.03
N CYS A 305 24.30 0.06 -21.05
CA CYS A 305 25.71 -0.33 -21.12
C CYS A 305 25.86 -1.84 -21.37
N GLY A 306 26.66 -2.21 -22.35
CA GLY A 306 26.93 -3.61 -22.70
C GLY A 306 25.79 -4.34 -23.44
N GLN A 307 24.70 -3.63 -23.81
CA GLN A 307 23.59 -4.22 -24.60
C GLN A 307 23.62 -3.69 -26.04
N MET A 308 23.30 -4.57 -26.99
CA MET A 308 23.18 -4.22 -28.41
C MET A 308 21.79 -3.68 -28.77
N LEU A 309 20.76 -4.09 -28.00
CA LEU A 309 19.37 -3.73 -28.26
C LEU A 309 18.96 -2.52 -27.43
N HIS A 310 18.17 -1.63 -28.05
CA HIS A 310 17.57 -0.50 -27.38
C HIS A 310 16.40 -0.98 -26.49
N MET A 311 16.21 -0.32 -25.35
CA MET A 311 15.09 -0.54 -24.46
C MET A 311 14.10 0.64 -24.56
N ASN A 312 12.81 0.31 -24.75
CA ASN A 312 11.76 1.27 -24.88
C ASN A 312 10.89 1.32 -23.60
N THR A 313 10.59 2.51 -23.14
CA THR A 313 9.62 2.77 -22.10
C THR A 313 8.58 3.76 -22.61
N PHE A 314 7.31 3.36 -22.60
CA PHE A 314 6.19 4.20 -22.98
C PHE A 314 5.29 4.46 -21.77
N VAL A 315 4.89 5.70 -21.57
CA VAL A 315 3.91 6.09 -20.55
C VAL A 315 2.84 6.98 -21.16
N VAL A 316 1.60 6.76 -20.77
CA VAL A 316 0.48 7.64 -21.12
C VAL A 316 0.22 8.61 -19.98
N THR A 317 -0.11 9.86 -20.33
CA THR A 317 -0.25 10.94 -19.34
C THR A 317 -1.17 12.05 -19.84
N ASN A 318 -1.80 12.77 -18.91
CA ASN A 318 -2.47 14.05 -19.12
C ASN A 318 -1.65 15.26 -18.62
N MET A 319 -0.43 15.02 -18.12
CA MET A 319 0.46 16.07 -17.60
C MET A 319 1.23 16.76 -18.76
N GLU A 320 1.57 18.03 -18.57
CA GLU A 320 2.30 18.85 -19.57
C GLU A 320 3.81 18.93 -19.34
N SER A 321 4.33 18.33 -18.26
CA SER A 321 5.77 18.30 -17.95
C SER A 321 6.61 17.73 -19.10
N SER A 322 7.90 17.99 -19.08
CA SER A 322 8.83 17.48 -20.11
C SER A 322 8.84 15.94 -20.16
N PRO A 323 9.10 15.32 -21.32
CA PRO A 323 9.21 13.87 -21.43
C PRO A 323 10.19 13.25 -20.43
N GLU A 324 11.31 13.88 -20.21
CA GLU A 324 12.32 13.41 -19.26
C GLU A 324 11.80 13.43 -17.82
N ASP A 325 11.16 14.53 -17.39
CA ASP A 325 10.63 14.66 -16.03
C ASP A 325 9.50 13.65 -15.77
N LEU A 326 8.66 13.41 -16.76
CA LEU A 326 7.57 12.43 -16.67
C LEU A 326 8.11 11.00 -16.53
N ILE A 327 9.13 10.64 -17.29
CA ILE A 327 9.80 9.35 -17.15
C ILE A 327 10.49 9.25 -15.78
N ARG A 328 11.17 10.28 -15.33
CA ARG A 328 11.77 10.32 -13.96
C ARG A 328 10.72 10.18 -12.87
N PHE A 329 9.58 10.86 -13.01
CA PHE A 329 8.45 10.73 -12.10
C PHE A 329 7.91 9.30 -12.08
N TYR A 330 7.74 8.69 -13.26
CA TYR A 330 7.30 7.30 -13.37
C TYR A 330 8.31 6.33 -12.72
N CYS A 331 9.61 6.48 -12.99
CA CYS A 331 10.65 5.58 -12.47
C CYS A 331 10.72 5.55 -10.92
N LYS A 332 10.27 6.61 -10.24
CA LYS A 332 10.16 6.62 -8.78
C LYS A 332 9.09 5.66 -8.24
N ARG A 333 8.28 5.03 -9.13
CA ARG A 333 7.32 3.99 -8.76
C ARG A 333 7.96 2.77 -8.10
N GLY A 334 9.25 2.49 -8.34
CA GLY A 334 9.97 1.42 -7.65
C GLY A 334 9.92 1.50 -6.12
N LYS A 335 9.57 2.66 -5.54
CA LYS A 335 9.31 2.78 -4.10
C LYS A 335 8.09 1.98 -3.65
N MET A 336 7.04 1.87 -4.49
CA MET A 336 5.83 1.11 -4.17
C MET A 336 6.12 -0.39 -4.03
N GLU A 337 6.99 -0.92 -4.86
CA GLU A 337 7.44 -2.31 -4.73
C GLU A 337 8.08 -2.55 -3.35
N ASN A 338 8.78 -1.55 -2.79
CA ASN A 338 9.31 -1.61 -1.43
C ASN A 338 8.20 -1.58 -0.38
N PHE A 339 7.11 -0.80 -0.55
CA PHE A 339 5.99 -0.79 0.38
C PHE A 339 5.29 -2.15 0.41
N ILE A 340 5.03 -2.75 -0.76
CA ILE A 340 4.48 -4.12 -0.83
C ILE A 340 5.43 -5.13 -0.19
N LYS A 341 6.74 -5.01 -0.46
CA LYS A 341 7.75 -5.87 0.16
C LYS A 341 7.79 -5.71 1.68
N GLU A 342 7.66 -4.49 2.18
CA GLU A 342 7.58 -4.21 3.60
C GLU A 342 6.32 -4.83 4.23
N CYS A 343 5.15 -4.70 3.59
CA CYS A 343 3.94 -5.39 4.03
C CYS A 343 4.13 -6.91 4.07
N LYS A 344 4.74 -7.49 3.04
CA LYS A 344 4.98 -8.94 2.95
C LYS A 344 6.01 -9.46 3.93
N SER A 345 7.13 -8.77 4.09
CA SER A 345 8.27 -9.24 4.89
C SER A 345 8.28 -8.66 6.30
N GLY A 346 7.78 -7.44 6.48
CA GLY A 346 7.75 -6.75 7.77
C GLY A 346 6.50 -7.02 8.58
N PHE A 347 5.37 -7.34 7.92
CA PHE A 347 4.08 -7.60 8.55
C PHE A 347 3.47 -8.96 8.16
N ASP A 348 4.27 -9.84 7.56
CA ASP A 348 3.91 -11.21 7.16
C ASP A 348 2.64 -11.33 6.28
N MET A 349 2.34 -10.29 5.49
CA MET A 349 1.19 -10.28 4.59
C MET A 349 1.27 -11.36 3.49
N SER A 350 2.43 -12.01 3.32
CA SER A 350 2.63 -13.08 2.32
C SER A 350 1.79 -14.32 2.58
N TYR A 351 1.42 -14.55 3.82
CA TYR A 351 0.70 -15.75 4.24
C TYR A 351 -0.76 -15.45 4.51
N VAL A 352 -1.63 -16.24 3.91
CA VAL A 352 -3.01 -16.36 4.34
C VAL A 352 -3.07 -17.50 5.33
N SER A 353 -3.18 -17.19 6.61
CA SER A 353 -3.04 -18.15 7.73
C SER A 353 -4.24 -19.09 7.89
N SER A 354 -5.31 -18.91 7.12
CA SER A 354 -6.49 -19.79 7.16
C SER A 354 -6.30 -21.02 6.27
N SER A 355 -6.75 -22.17 6.75
CA SER A 355 -6.80 -23.43 5.98
C SER A 355 -8.18 -23.74 5.42
N SER A 356 -9.17 -22.89 5.64
CA SER A 356 -10.57 -23.06 5.21
C SER A 356 -11.21 -21.73 4.85
#